data_220da8e0530907100ca1181474b55272
#
_entry.id   220da8e0530907100ca1181474b55272
#
_cell.length_a   1.000
_cell.length_b   1.000
_cell.length_c   1.000
_cell.angle_alpha   90.00
_cell.angle_beta   90.00
_cell.angle_gamma   90.00
#
_symmetry.space_group_name_H-M   'P 1'
#
loop_
_entity.id
_entity.type
_entity.pdbx_description
1 polymer ?
#
loop_
_entity_poly.entity_id
_entity_poly.type
_entity_poly.pdbx_seq_one_letter_code
_entity_poly.pdbx_strand_id
1 'polypeptide(L)'
;MEKTRIKKDLFCLPWTQTILGTHFEGRANFMALDWLTRVNFQPAMLGICVNRVHASNEAIRNSGEFSVNVPSVDMVDVTDYTGLVSGKNVDKSGLFEIFYGQLKSAPMIKLCPLSIECKVIQTVDLPTNTFFIAEIIDVYSENRYLTKLAGQVKKILGK
;
A
#
# COMPACT_ATOMS: atom_id res chain seq x y z
N MET A 1 -28.34 -10.88 24.52
CA MET A 1 -28.19 -10.34 23.14
C MET A 1 -28.16 -11.52 22.18
N GLU A 2 -29.14 -11.61 21.30
CA GLU A 2 -29.27 -12.69 20.33
C GLU A 2 -28.45 -12.36 19.07
N LYS A 3 -27.73 -13.37 18.51
CA LYS A 3 -26.93 -13.23 17.31
C LYS A 3 -27.54 -14.02 16.17
N THR A 4 -27.72 -13.38 15.03
CA THR A 4 -28.23 -14.00 13.81
C THR A 4 -27.08 -14.34 12.86
N ARG A 5 -27.16 -15.52 12.23
CA ARG A 5 -26.20 -15.92 11.19
C ARG A 5 -26.43 -15.10 9.94
N ILE A 6 -25.35 -14.44 9.46
CA ILE A 6 -25.35 -13.69 8.20
C ILE A 6 -24.60 -14.47 7.11
N LYS A 7 -24.69 -13.98 5.85
CA LYS A 7 -23.92 -14.53 4.72
C LYS A 7 -22.42 -14.50 5.00
N LYS A 8 -21.69 -15.48 4.50
CA LYS A 8 -20.22 -15.48 4.51
C LYS A 8 -19.73 -14.39 3.55
N ASP A 9 -19.22 -13.29 4.10
CA ASP A 9 -18.72 -12.17 3.36
C ASP A 9 -17.47 -11.61 4.04
N LEU A 10 -16.40 -11.42 3.29
CA LEU A 10 -15.15 -10.88 3.81
C LEU A 10 -15.18 -9.33 3.95
N PHE A 11 -16.11 -8.66 3.24
CA PHE A 11 -16.30 -7.21 3.33
C PHE A 11 -17.03 -6.73 4.60
N CYS A 12 -17.33 -7.64 5.52
CA CYS A 12 -17.87 -7.27 6.84
C CYS A 12 -16.80 -6.65 7.78
N LEU A 13 -15.53 -6.70 7.42
CA LEU A 13 -14.43 -6.13 8.21
C LEU A 13 -14.01 -4.75 7.66
N PRO A 14 -13.82 -3.74 8.53
CA PRO A 14 -13.24 -2.47 8.11
C PRO A 14 -11.73 -2.60 7.89
N TRP A 15 -11.22 -1.96 6.85
CA TRP A 15 -9.80 -1.98 6.47
C TRP A 15 -9.26 -0.57 6.27
N THR A 16 -7.97 -0.38 6.47
CA THR A 16 -7.29 0.88 6.17
C THR A 16 -7.02 0.99 4.69
N GLN A 17 -7.55 2.03 4.06
CA GLN A 17 -7.30 2.30 2.65
C GLN A 17 -5.90 2.84 2.43
N THR A 18 -5.18 2.28 1.47
CA THR A 18 -3.84 2.70 1.03
C THR A 18 -3.77 2.78 -0.49
N ILE A 19 -2.68 3.34 -1.03
CA ILE A 19 -2.38 3.35 -2.46
C ILE A 19 -1.11 2.52 -2.70
N LEU A 20 -1.27 1.42 -3.41
CA LEU A 20 -0.18 0.58 -3.88
C LEU A 20 0.50 1.24 -5.08
N GLY A 21 1.80 1.46 -5.01
CA GLY A 21 2.64 1.93 -6.11
C GLY A 21 3.48 0.80 -6.70
N THR A 22 3.47 0.67 -8.01
CA THR A 22 4.19 -0.35 -8.77
C THR A 22 4.74 0.24 -10.07
N HIS A 23 5.66 -0.45 -10.71
CA HIS A 23 6.19 -0.07 -12.03
C HIS A 23 5.67 -1.06 -13.08
N PHE A 24 4.75 -0.61 -13.93
CA PHE A 24 4.08 -1.42 -14.93
C PHE A 24 4.35 -0.88 -16.34
N GLU A 25 4.84 -1.72 -17.24
CA GLU A 25 5.16 -1.34 -18.63
C GLU A 25 6.01 -0.07 -18.77
N GLY A 26 7.05 0.03 -17.95
CA GLY A 26 8.00 1.16 -18.00
C GLY A 26 7.54 2.45 -17.32
N ARG A 27 6.39 2.46 -16.63
CA ARG A 27 5.81 3.67 -15.99
C ARG A 27 5.25 3.38 -14.60
N ALA A 28 5.14 4.41 -13.79
CA ALA A 28 4.51 4.32 -12.48
C ALA A 28 3.02 3.99 -12.62
N ASN A 29 2.53 3.05 -11.82
CA ASN A 29 1.13 2.65 -11.76
C ASN A 29 0.66 2.59 -10.31
N PHE A 30 -0.57 3.04 -10.06
CA PHE A 30 -1.15 3.14 -8.74
C PHE A 30 -2.50 2.41 -8.66
N MET A 31 -2.78 1.80 -7.50
CA MET A 31 -4.02 1.09 -7.25
C MET A 31 -4.43 1.27 -5.79
N ALA A 32 -5.71 1.59 -5.54
CA ALA A 32 -6.27 1.55 -4.20
C ALA A 32 -6.14 0.13 -3.63
N LEU A 33 -5.66 0.03 -2.40
CA LEU A 33 -5.39 -1.24 -1.72
C LEU A 33 -5.78 -1.17 -0.24
N ASP A 34 -6.68 -2.04 0.15
CA ASP A 34 -7.09 -2.27 1.53
C ASP A 34 -6.67 -3.66 2.06
N TRP A 35 -6.25 -4.56 1.18
CA TRP A 35 -5.79 -5.91 1.54
C TRP A 35 -4.33 -5.91 1.97
N LEU A 36 -4.05 -5.33 3.13
CA LEU A 36 -2.74 -5.12 3.72
C LEU A 36 -2.72 -5.62 5.16
N THR A 37 -1.64 -6.32 5.57
CA THR A 37 -1.45 -6.78 6.93
C THR A 37 0.01 -6.73 7.38
N ARG A 38 0.23 -6.69 8.69
CA ARG A 38 1.56 -6.91 9.30
C ARG A 38 1.85 -8.40 9.29
N VAL A 39 3.10 -8.78 8.98
CA VAL A 39 3.50 -10.19 8.87
C VAL A 39 4.59 -10.54 9.87
N ASN A 40 5.61 -9.71 10.02
CA ASN A 40 6.75 -9.98 10.90
C ASN A 40 7.28 -8.70 11.54
N PHE A 41 7.90 -8.86 12.72
CA PHE A 41 8.41 -7.71 13.48
C PHE A 41 9.89 -7.43 13.17
N GLN A 42 10.73 -8.48 13.09
CA GLN A 42 12.17 -8.32 12.84
C GLN A 42 12.71 -9.47 11.97
N PRO A 43 13.10 -9.20 10.71
CA PRO A 43 12.95 -7.91 10.03
C PRO A 43 11.49 -7.49 9.90
N ALA A 44 11.26 -6.17 9.75
CA ALA A 44 9.90 -5.64 9.59
C ALA A 44 9.32 -6.07 8.24
N MET A 45 8.17 -6.73 8.26
CA MET A 45 7.52 -7.24 7.05
C MET A 45 6.04 -6.95 7.04
N LEU A 46 5.53 -6.70 5.85
CA LEU A 46 4.10 -6.61 5.58
C LEU A 46 3.68 -7.58 4.48
N GLY A 47 2.39 -7.89 4.44
CA GLY A 47 1.78 -8.70 3.40
C GLY A 47 0.69 -7.94 2.69
N ILE A 48 0.64 -8.07 1.37
CA ILE A 48 -0.44 -7.54 0.54
C ILE A 48 -1.07 -8.66 -0.30
N CYS A 49 -2.38 -8.57 -0.51
CA CYS A 49 -3.10 -9.54 -1.32
C CYS A 49 -3.68 -8.84 -2.56
N VAL A 50 -3.19 -9.20 -3.74
CA VAL A 50 -3.54 -8.53 -5.00
C VAL A 50 -4.16 -9.54 -5.96
N ASN A 51 -5.32 -9.18 -6.53
CA ASN A 51 -5.97 -10.03 -7.52
C ASN A 51 -5.09 -10.19 -8.78
N ARG A 52 -5.04 -11.42 -9.31
CA ARG A 52 -4.18 -11.79 -10.45
C ARG A 52 -4.49 -11.04 -11.75
N VAL A 53 -5.71 -10.50 -11.90
CA VAL A 53 -6.09 -9.76 -13.11
C VAL A 53 -5.57 -8.33 -13.12
N HIS A 54 -5.16 -7.78 -11.97
CA HIS A 54 -4.67 -6.41 -11.86
C HIS A 54 -3.26 -6.23 -12.47
N ALA A 55 -3.02 -5.10 -13.11
CA ALA A 55 -1.72 -4.68 -13.60
C ALA A 55 -0.64 -4.70 -12.50
N SER A 56 -1.03 -4.29 -11.28
CA SER A 56 -0.11 -4.28 -10.12
C SER A 56 0.36 -5.68 -9.71
N ASN A 57 -0.46 -6.73 -9.89
CA ASN A 57 -0.02 -8.10 -9.61
C ASN A 57 1.12 -8.52 -10.55
N GLU A 58 0.94 -8.29 -11.84
CA GLU A 58 1.94 -8.57 -12.87
C GLU A 58 3.22 -7.73 -12.65
N ALA A 59 3.06 -6.45 -12.35
CA ALA A 59 4.17 -5.54 -12.05
C ALA A 59 5.04 -6.03 -10.87
N ILE A 60 4.40 -6.45 -9.76
CA ILE A 60 5.09 -6.97 -8.58
C ILE A 60 5.79 -8.30 -8.89
N ARG A 61 5.16 -9.19 -9.65
CA ARG A 61 5.79 -10.46 -10.05
C ARG A 61 7.05 -10.24 -10.87
N ASN A 62 7.05 -9.23 -11.73
CA ASN A 62 8.18 -8.93 -12.61
C ASN A 62 9.32 -8.21 -11.88
N SER A 63 9.01 -7.26 -10.99
CA SER A 63 10.03 -6.43 -10.33
C SER A 63 10.46 -6.96 -8.95
N GLY A 64 9.58 -7.66 -8.25
CA GLY A 64 9.76 -7.99 -6.84
C GLY A 64 9.68 -6.80 -5.90
N GLU A 65 9.21 -5.63 -6.37
CA GLU A 65 9.21 -4.37 -5.63
C GLU A 65 7.85 -3.68 -5.72
N PHE A 66 7.48 -2.98 -4.63
CA PHE A 66 6.30 -2.12 -4.60
C PHE A 66 6.40 -1.09 -3.47
N SER A 67 5.54 -0.09 -3.51
CA SER A 67 5.34 0.84 -2.40
C SER A 67 3.92 0.77 -1.85
N VAL A 68 3.78 1.08 -0.55
CA VAL A 68 2.50 1.34 0.11
C VAL A 68 2.49 2.79 0.54
N ASN A 69 1.52 3.55 0.06
CA ASN A 69 1.37 4.97 0.35
C ASN A 69 0.08 5.17 1.15
N VAL A 70 0.17 5.83 2.30
CA VAL A 70 -0.97 6.13 3.16
C VAL A 70 -1.50 7.51 2.77
N PRO A 71 -2.70 7.61 2.15
CA PRO A 71 -3.24 8.89 1.72
C PRO A 71 -3.76 9.72 2.90
N SER A 72 -3.78 11.05 2.74
CA SER A 72 -4.55 11.94 3.61
C SER A 72 -6.03 11.95 3.24
N VAL A 73 -6.85 12.54 4.11
CA VAL A 73 -8.30 12.68 3.87
C VAL A 73 -8.63 13.51 2.62
N ASP A 74 -7.76 14.41 2.23
CA ASP A 74 -7.93 15.25 1.04
C ASP A 74 -7.68 14.48 -0.27
N MET A 75 -7.19 13.24 -0.18
CA MET A 75 -6.87 12.38 -1.32
C MET A 75 -7.96 11.33 -1.61
N VAL A 76 -9.14 11.41 -0.99
CA VAL A 76 -10.19 10.38 -1.11
C VAL A 76 -10.56 10.16 -2.58
N ASP A 77 -10.88 11.21 -3.33
CA ASP A 77 -11.34 11.12 -4.71
C ASP A 77 -10.31 10.49 -5.65
N VAL A 78 -9.04 10.92 -5.53
CA VAL A 78 -7.97 10.37 -6.37
C VAL A 78 -7.60 8.94 -5.95
N THR A 79 -7.71 8.61 -4.66
CA THR A 79 -7.50 7.24 -4.16
C THR A 79 -8.56 6.30 -4.73
N ASP A 80 -9.84 6.69 -4.66
CA ASP A 80 -10.96 5.93 -5.21
C ASP A 80 -10.80 5.75 -6.73
N TYR A 81 -10.45 6.81 -7.45
CA TYR A 81 -10.17 6.73 -8.89
C TYR A 81 -9.10 5.68 -9.21
N THR A 82 -8.02 5.57 -8.42
CA THR A 82 -6.97 4.56 -8.67
C THR A 82 -7.47 3.13 -8.52
N GLY A 83 -8.54 2.90 -7.76
CA GLY A 83 -9.20 1.61 -7.59
C GLY A 83 -10.21 1.28 -8.69
N LEU A 84 -10.87 2.30 -9.24
CA LEU A 84 -11.92 2.14 -10.26
C LEU A 84 -11.37 1.84 -11.66
N VAL A 85 -10.17 2.29 -11.99
CA VAL A 85 -9.58 2.12 -13.33
C VAL A 85 -8.39 1.19 -13.33
N SER A 86 -8.28 0.35 -14.36
CA SER A 86 -7.16 -0.57 -14.54
C SER A 86 -5.95 0.11 -15.17
N GLY A 87 -4.75 -0.12 -14.62
CA GLY A 87 -3.49 0.32 -15.22
C GLY A 87 -3.18 -0.30 -16.59
N LYS A 88 -3.89 -1.38 -16.96
CA LYS A 88 -3.82 -1.97 -18.31
C LYS A 88 -4.52 -1.11 -19.36
N ASN A 89 -5.50 -0.30 -18.95
CA ASN A 89 -6.34 0.48 -19.86
C ASN A 89 -6.08 1.99 -19.75
N VAL A 90 -5.59 2.45 -18.59
CA VAL A 90 -5.43 3.88 -18.30
C VAL A 90 -4.03 4.13 -17.74
N ASP A 91 -3.33 5.12 -18.32
CA ASP A 91 -2.08 5.61 -17.78
C ASP A 91 -2.32 6.43 -16.51
N LYS A 92 -1.80 5.95 -15.39
CA LYS A 92 -1.92 6.59 -14.07
C LYS A 92 -0.61 7.27 -13.61
N SER A 93 0.43 7.27 -14.45
CA SER A 93 1.74 7.79 -14.07
C SER A 93 1.77 9.29 -13.77
N GLY A 94 0.85 10.05 -14.37
CA GLY A 94 0.70 11.49 -14.18
C GLY A 94 -0.24 11.92 -13.04
N LEU A 95 -0.84 10.98 -12.29
CA LEU A 95 -1.79 11.32 -11.23
C LEU A 95 -1.14 11.97 -10.01
N PHE A 96 0.12 11.66 -9.75
CA PHE A 96 0.82 12.08 -8.54
C PHE A 96 2.22 12.61 -8.87
N GLU A 97 2.69 13.56 -8.07
CA GLU A 97 4.10 13.85 -7.96
C GLU A 97 4.77 12.72 -7.17
N ILE A 98 5.73 12.02 -7.80
CA ILE A 98 6.34 10.81 -7.26
C ILE A 98 7.81 11.04 -6.88
N PHE A 99 8.29 10.15 -6.03
CA PHE A 99 9.72 9.99 -5.74
C PHE A 99 10.05 8.50 -5.58
N TYR A 100 11.33 8.18 -5.62
CA TYR A 100 11.87 6.84 -5.37
C TYR A 100 12.87 6.91 -4.23
N GLY A 101 12.92 5.86 -3.43
CA GLY A 101 13.92 5.65 -2.40
C GLY A 101 15.09 4.81 -2.91
N GLN A 102 15.36 3.71 -2.21
CA GLN A 102 16.39 2.74 -2.60
C GLN A 102 15.92 1.84 -3.74
N LEU A 103 14.61 1.53 -3.79
CA LEU A 103 14.02 0.67 -4.80
C LEU A 103 13.60 1.49 -6.04
N LYS A 104 13.82 0.91 -7.23
CA LYS A 104 13.59 1.61 -8.51
C LYS A 104 12.20 1.35 -9.09
N SER A 105 11.53 0.29 -8.64
CA SER A 105 10.21 -0.12 -9.14
C SER A 105 9.09 0.10 -8.12
N ALA A 106 9.37 0.84 -7.05
CA ALA A 106 8.46 1.17 -5.96
C ALA A 106 8.17 2.69 -5.91
N PRO A 107 7.39 3.25 -6.86
CA PRO A 107 7.07 4.67 -6.90
C PRO A 107 6.28 5.09 -5.67
N MET A 108 6.76 6.10 -4.95
CA MET A 108 6.14 6.68 -3.77
C MET A 108 5.54 8.04 -4.08
N ILE A 109 4.46 8.40 -3.37
CA ILE A 109 3.67 9.62 -3.61
C ILE A 109 4.10 10.71 -2.63
N LYS A 110 4.58 11.86 -3.13
CA LYS A 110 5.05 12.96 -2.28
C LYS A 110 3.97 13.53 -1.35
N LEU A 111 2.73 13.57 -1.82
CA LEU A 111 1.60 14.12 -1.05
C LEU A 111 1.14 13.21 0.10
N CYS A 112 1.51 11.93 0.08
CA CYS A 112 1.11 10.99 1.13
C CYS A 112 1.88 11.24 2.43
N PRO A 113 1.20 11.35 3.58
CA PRO A 113 1.82 11.49 4.91
C PRO A 113 2.86 10.42 5.24
N LEU A 114 2.68 9.21 4.71
CA LEU A 114 3.55 8.08 4.92
C LEU A 114 3.68 7.28 3.63
N SER A 115 4.90 6.93 3.26
CA SER A 115 5.22 6.03 2.14
C SER A 115 6.22 4.98 2.59
N ILE A 116 6.01 3.74 2.16
CA ILE A 116 6.80 2.57 2.56
C ILE A 116 7.25 1.87 1.28
N GLU A 117 8.55 1.68 1.09
CA GLU A 117 9.05 0.84 0.00
C GLU A 117 9.34 -0.58 0.49
N CYS A 118 8.96 -1.56 -0.32
CA CYS A 118 8.95 -2.97 0.05
C CYS A 118 9.56 -3.84 -1.03
N LYS A 119 10.33 -4.85 -0.59
CA LYS A 119 10.90 -5.89 -1.45
C LYS A 119 10.28 -7.24 -1.13
N VAL A 120 9.71 -7.89 -2.14
CA VAL A 120 9.07 -9.21 -2.00
C VAL A 120 10.12 -10.26 -1.64
N ILE A 121 9.82 -11.04 -0.61
CA ILE A 121 10.62 -12.18 -0.16
C ILE A 121 9.93 -13.52 -0.37
N GLN A 122 8.59 -13.50 -0.39
CA GLN A 122 7.80 -14.72 -0.60
C GLN A 122 6.49 -14.38 -1.32
N THR A 123 6.06 -15.30 -2.19
CA THR A 123 4.82 -15.19 -2.94
C THR A 123 4.00 -16.46 -2.72
N VAL A 124 2.71 -16.30 -2.37
CA VAL A 124 1.76 -17.40 -2.19
C VAL A 124 0.58 -17.20 -3.14
N ASP A 125 0.40 -18.14 -4.05
CA ASP A 125 -0.71 -18.12 -4.99
C ASP A 125 -1.97 -18.72 -4.39
N LEU A 126 -3.04 -17.92 -4.38
CA LEU A 126 -4.40 -18.30 -3.98
C LEU A 126 -5.29 -18.42 -5.24
N PRO A 127 -6.49 -18.98 -5.15
CA PRO A 127 -7.35 -19.19 -6.33
C PRO A 127 -7.57 -17.94 -7.20
N THR A 128 -7.77 -16.76 -6.61
CA THR A 128 -8.04 -15.49 -7.33
C THR A 128 -6.96 -14.43 -7.12
N ASN A 129 -6.25 -14.49 -6.01
CA ASN A 129 -5.29 -13.48 -5.58
C ASN A 129 -3.90 -14.07 -5.40
N THR A 130 -2.92 -13.19 -5.39
CA THR A 130 -1.57 -13.51 -4.93
C THR A 130 -1.31 -12.79 -3.63
N PHE A 131 -0.83 -13.50 -2.60
CA PHE A 131 -0.36 -12.90 -1.36
C PHE A 131 1.16 -12.72 -1.46
N PHE A 132 1.60 -11.47 -1.47
CA PHE A 132 3.01 -11.09 -1.46
C PHE A 132 3.42 -10.76 -0.04
N ILE A 133 4.44 -11.45 0.47
CA ILE A 133 5.11 -11.13 1.74
C ILE A 133 6.38 -10.36 1.40
N ALA A 134 6.54 -9.18 1.95
CA ALA A 134 7.63 -8.27 1.61
C ALA A 134 8.29 -7.69 2.85
N GLU A 135 9.61 -7.57 2.80
CA GLU A 135 10.41 -6.82 3.76
C GLU A 135 10.25 -5.31 3.49
N ILE A 136 10.08 -4.55 4.56
CA ILE A 136 10.11 -3.09 4.53
C ILE A 136 11.58 -2.68 4.40
N ILE A 137 11.92 -2.03 3.28
CA ILE A 137 13.29 -1.56 3.00
C ILE A 137 13.50 -0.19 3.63
N ASP A 138 12.52 0.72 3.44
CA ASP A 138 12.57 2.04 4.05
C ASP A 138 11.17 2.65 4.20
N VAL A 139 11.05 3.65 5.09
CA VAL A 139 9.81 4.35 5.43
C VAL A 139 10.04 5.85 5.39
N TYR A 140 9.21 6.57 4.65
CA TYR A 140 9.31 8.01 4.44
C TYR A 140 8.08 8.73 4.99
N SER A 141 8.30 9.81 5.71
CA SER A 141 7.24 10.68 6.24
C SER A 141 7.72 12.13 6.26
N GLU A 142 6.80 13.07 6.17
CA GLU A 142 7.12 14.48 6.31
C GLU A 142 7.49 14.83 7.76
N ASN A 143 8.51 15.69 7.93
CA ASN A 143 8.98 16.15 9.24
C ASN A 143 7.87 16.71 10.15
N ARG A 144 6.86 17.36 9.59
CA ARG A 144 5.72 17.90 10.35
C ARG A 144 4.94 16.84 11.13
N TYR A 145 4.87 15.61 10.61
CA TYR A 145 4.22 14.48 11.29
C TYR A 145 5.12 13.86 12.36
N LEU A 146 6.40 13.75 12.10
CA LEU A 146 7.40 13.21 13.06
C LEU A 146 7.51 14.09 14.31
N THR A 147 7.49 15.41 14.16
CA THR A 147 7.56 16.36 15.28
C THR A 147 6.31 16.30 16.17
N LYS A 148 5.12 16.15 15.57
CA LYS A 148 3.87 15.97 16.32
C LYS A 148 3.84 14.65 17.10
N LEU A 149 4.28 13.55 16.48
CA LEU A 149 4.35 12.24 17.14
C LEU A 149 5.30 12.27 18.33
N ALA A 150 6.50 12.83 18.19
CA ALA A 150 7.47 12.97 19.27
C ALA A 150 6.92 13.82 20.42
N GLY A 151 6.18 14.90 20.14
CA GLY A 151 5.53 15.74 21.15
C GLY A 151 4.38 15.01 21.87
N GLN A 152 3.59 14.23 21.17
CA GLN A 152 2.51 13.44 21.76
C GLN A 152 3.03 12.29 22.61
N VAL A 153 4.06 11.58 22.16
CA VAL A 153 4.72 10.51 22.93
C VAL A 153 5.35 11.05 24.20
N LYS A 154 6.03 12.21 24.15
CA LYS A 154 6.54 12.89 25.34
C LYS A 154 5.44 13.25 26.33
N LYS A 155 4.30 13.73 25.84
CA LYS A 155 3.14 14.10 26.68
C LYS A 155 2.48 12.88 27.34
N ILE A 156 2.41 11.74 26.64
CA ILE A 156 1.80 10.49 27.15
C ILE A 156 2.74 9.79 28.15
N LEU A 157 4.05 9.80 27.90
CA LEU A 157 5.04 9.13 28.75
C LEU A 157 5.55 10.00 29.91
N GLY A 158 5.09 11.23 30.06
CA GLY A 158 5.49 12.13 31.15
C GLY A 158 6.97 12.50 31.15
N LYS A 159 7.64 12.45 30.01
CA LYS A 159 9.07 12.76 29.83
C LYS A 159 9.26 14.02 29.03
#